data_9c9dc381a1c455c78631d24a1cb1eb96
#
_entry.id   9c9dc381a1c455c78631d24a1cb1eb96
#
_cell.length_a   1.000
_cell.length_b   1.000
_cell.length_c   1.000
_cell.angle_alpha   90.00
_cell.angle_beta   90.00
_cell.angle_gamma   90.00
#
_symmetry.space_group_name_H-M   'P 1'
#
loop_
_entity.id
_entity.type
_entity.pdbx_description
1 polymer ?
#
loop_
_entity_poly.entity_id
_entity_poly.type
_entity_poly.pdbx_seq_one_letter_code
_entity_poly.pdbx_strand_id
1 'polypeptide(L)'
;MKKFVLGIGFMLLATGITFAQVDRSKLPASGPAPEIKIGEAETFTLANGLKVFVVKNTKLPRVSFTLVLERDPILEGDKAGLTTFIGEMMMGGTKNRTKDQLDQEIDFIGASLSASATSVSASSLKKHQGKVLELMADVLFNPVFPETELEKLKKQSLTGLATTKDDPQAISSRLSRAVLFGKNHPYGESQTEQTTKNITLDDVKAYYQTYFKPNIAYLAIVGDIDKAEA
;
A
#
# COMPACT_ATOMS: atom_id res chain seq x y z
N MET A 1 -21.73 54.29 -51.25
CA MET A 1 -22.61 53.73 -50.22
C MET A 1 -22.31 52.27 -49.90
N LYS A 2 -22.11 51.33 -50.84
CA LYS A 2 -21.83 49.91 -50.53
C LYS A 2 -20.55 49.63 -49.66
N LYS A 3 -19.49 50.42 -49.82
CA LYS A 3 -18.25 50.29 -49.03
C LYS A 3 -18.40 50.81 -47.58
N PHE A 4 -19.33 51.73 -47.34
CA PHE A 4 -19.57 52.28 -46.01
C PHE A 4 -20.43 51.32 -45.17
N VAL A 5 -21.36 50.61 -45.78
CA VAL A 5 -22.22 49.57 -45.13
C VAL A 5 -21.38 48.35 -44.76
N LEU A 6 -20.36 47.97 -45.59
CA LEU A 6 -19.46 46.84 -45.30
C LEU A 6 -18.56 47.13 -44.09
N GLY A 7 -18.11 48.43 -43.93
CA GLY A 7 -17.28 48.84 -42.80
C GLY A 7 -18.03 48.85 -41.46
N ILE A 8 -19.31 49.25 -41.47
CA ILE A 8 -20.16 49.24 -40.27
C ILE A 8 -20.50 47.79 -39.85
N GLY A 9 -20.75 46.88 -40.82
CA GLY A 9 -20.94 45.45 -40.53
C GLY A 9 -19.76 44.78 -39.89
N PHE A 10 -18.53 45.10 -40.33
CA PHE A 10 -17.30 44.54 -39.74
C PHE A 10 -17.01 45.09 -38.33
N MET A 11 -17.39 46.36 -38.08
CA MET A 11 -17.20 47.00 -36.77
C MET A 11 -18.19 46.46 -35.71
N LEU A 12 -19.39 46.08 -36.13
CA LEU A 12 -20.41 45.44 -35.24
C LEU A 12 -20.06 44.00 -34.89
N LEU A 13 -19.36 43.26 -35.78
CA LEU A 13 -18.87 41.89 -35.47
C LEU A 13 -17.69 41.91 -34.49
N ALA A 14 -16.86 42.93 -34.49
CA ALA A 14 -15.70 43.05 -33.60
C ALA A 14 -16.09 43.36 -32.14
N THR A 15 -17.25 43.98 -31.90
CA THR A 15 -17.71 44.31 -30.53
C THR A 15 -18.35 43.14 -29.80
N GLY A 16 -18.74 42.07 -30.54
CA GLY A 16 -19.31 40.86 -29.93
C GLY A 16 -18.29 39.93 -29.25
N ILE A 17 -16.98 40.11 -29.50
CA ILE A 17 -15.93 39.20 -29.03
C ILE A 17 -15.39 39.56 -27.63
N THR A 18 -15.71 40.77 -27.13
CA THR A 18 -15.11 41.28 -25.88
C THR A 18 -15.77 40.78 -24.59
N PHE A 19 -16.93 40.11 -24.66
CA PHE A 19 -17.62 39.59 -23.46
C PHE A 19 -17.27 38.13 -23.09
N ALA A 20 -16.44 37.50 -23.86
CA ALA A 20 -16.08 36.09 -23.64
C ALA A 20 -14.83 35.87 -22.79
N GLN A 21 -14.14 36.91 -22.32
CA GLN A 21 -13.01 36.72 -21.41
C GLN A 21 -13.49 36.52 -19.98
N VAL A 22 -13.34 35.31 -19.50
CA VAL A 22 -13.50 34.99 -18.08
C VAL A 22 -12.48 35.85 -17.29
N ASP A 23 -13.00 36.67 -16.37
CA ASP A 23 -12.18 37.46 -15.46
C ASP A 23 -11.42 36.53 -14.52
N ARG A 24 -10.18 36.22 -14.87
CA ARG A 24 -9.30 35.33 -14.09
C ARG A 24 -8.74 35.97 -12.83
N SER A 25 -9.00 37.25 -12.60
CA SER A 25 -8.62 37.95 -11.36
C SER A 25 -9.57 37.59 -10.20
N LYS A 26 -10.75 37.04 -10.50
CA LYS A 26 -11.73 36.61 -9.52
C LYS A 26 -11.73 35.07 -9.47
N LEU A 27 -11.45 34.51 -8.29
CA LEU A 27 -11.63 33.11 -8.05
C LEU A 27 -13.13 32.74 -8.23
N PRO A 28 -13.46 31.62 -8.87
CA PRO A 28 -14.83 31.11 -8.89
C PRO A 28 -15.36 31.01 -7.46
N ALA A 29 -16.63 31.37 -7.26
CA ALA A 29 -17.27 31.15 -5.97
C ALA A 29 -17.19 29.65 -5.61
N SER A 30 -16.78 29.36 -4.39
CA SER A 30 -16.79 27.98 -3.90
C SER A 30 -18.20 27.41 -3.98
N GLY A 31 -18.36 26.27 -4.63
CA GLY A 31 -19.62 25.51 -4.57
C GLY A 31 -19.92 25.06 -3.13
N PRO A 32 -21.14 24.59 -2.85
CA PRO A 32 -21.45 23.98 -1.57
C PRO A 32 -20.50 22.79 -1.34
N ALA A 33 -20.11 22.58 -0.08
CA ALA A 33 -19.27 21.43 0.29
C ALA A 33 -19.99 20.13 -0.14
N PRO A 34 -19.28 19.17 -0.78
CA PRO A 34 -19.89 17.92 -1.17
C PRO A 34 -20.38 17.17 0.07
N GLU A 35 -21.61 16.67 0.02
CA GLU A 35 -22.13 15.78 1.07
C GLU A 35 -21.49 14.40 0.90
N ILE A 36 -20.59 14.05 1.83
CA ILE A 36 -19.90 12.75 1.82
C ILE A 36 -20.81 11.73 2.51
N LYS A 37 -21.37 10.82 1.72
CA LYS A 37 -22.12 9.66 2.23
C LYS A 37 -21.19 8.45 2.25
N ILE A 38 -20.68 8.11 3.43
CA ILE A 38 -19.91 6.88 3.66
C ILE A 38 -20.94 5.78 3.92
N GLY A 39 -20.99 4.78 3.03
CA GLY A 39 -21.80 3.58 3.25
C GLY A 39 -21.20 2.73 4.38
N GLU A 40 -22.06 1.97 5.06
CA GLU A 40 -21.62 1.01 6.07
C GLU A 40 -21.00 -0.22 5.40
N ALA A 41 -19.88 -0.72 5.98
CA ALA A 41 -19.31 -1.98 5.56
C ALA A 41 -20.14 -3.15 6.09
N GLU A 42 -20.43 -4.13 5.25
CA GLU A 42 -20.98 -5.39 5.72
C GLU A 42 -19.92 -6.20 6.44
N THR A 43 -20.24 -6.80 7.57
CA THR A 43 -19.27 -7.51 8.40
C THR A 43 -19.72 -8.93 8.73
N PHE A 44 -18.73 -9.83 8.90
CA PHE A 44 -18.93 -11.15 9.47
C PHE A 44 -17.62 -11.68 10.06
N THR A 45 -17.68 -12.74 10.84
CA THR A 45 -16.51 -13.37 11.44
C THR A 45 -16.46 -14.84 11.01
N LEU A 46 -15.28 -15.27 10.56
CA LEU A 46 -15.03 -16.68 10.23
C LEU A 46 -14.87 -17.53 11.50
N ALA A 47 -15.01 -18.84 11.37
CA ALA A 47 -14.90 -19.78 12.49
C ALA A 47 -13.52 -19.74 13.20
N ASN A 48 -12.46 -19.32 12.51
CA ASN A 48 -11.11 -19.15 13.06
C ASN A 48 -10.90 -17.79 13.77
N GLY A 49 -11.93 -16.95 13.90
CA GLY A 49 -11.90 -15.64 14.55
C GLY A 49 -11.52 -14.47 13.64
N LEU A 50 -11.22 -14.70 12.36
CA LEU A 50 -10.91 -13.61 11.40
C LEU A 50 -12.18 -12.79 11.16
N LYS A 51 -12.09 -11.47 11.41
CA LYS A 51 -13.15 -10.51 11.07
C LYS A 51 -13.03 -10.10 9.61
N VAL A 52 -14.14 -10.10 8.88
CA VAL A 52 -14.19 -9.71 7.47
C VAL A 52 -15.10 -8.49 7.31
N PHE A 53 -14.62 -7.50 6.57
CA PHE A 53 -15.34 -6.29 6.21
C PHE A 53 -15.50 -6.27 4.69
N VAL A 54 -16.71 -6.10 4.19
CA VAL A 54 -17.00 -6.06 2.75
C VAL A 54 -17.59 -4.70 2.41
N VAL A 55 -16.96 -4.02 1.47
CA VAL A 55 -17.43 -2.74 0.91
C VAL A 55 -17.67 -2.92 -0.59
N LYS A 56 -18.94 -3.05 -0.98
CA LYS A 56 -19.32 -3.20 -2.39
C LYS A 56 -19.13 -1.90 -3.16
N ASN A 57 -18.35 -1.95 -4.24
CA ASN A 57 -18.15 -0.84 -5.16
C ASN A 57 -18.07 -1.36 -6.60
N THR A 58 -19.14 -1.21 -7.35
CA THR A 58 -19.28 -1.73 -8.73
C THR A 58 -18.91 -0.72 -9.82
N LYS A 59 -18.31 0.44 -9.45
CA LYS A 59 -17.91 1.46 -10.44
C LYS A 59 -16.84 0.97 -11.40
N LEU A 60 -15.98 0.07 -10.94
CA LEU A 60 -14.97 -0.61 -11.74
C LEU A 60 -15.03 -2.11 -11.46
N PRO A 61 -14.79 -2.98 -12.46
CA PRO A 61 -14.77 -4.44 -12.27
C PRO A 61 -13.45 -4.89 -11.63
N ARG A 62 -13.19 -4.42 -10.42
CA ARG A 62 -12.00 -4.72 -9.62
C ARG A 62 -12.38 -5.16 -8.22
N VAL A 63 -11.52 -5.97 -7.63
CA VAL A 63 -11.62 -6.37 -6.23
C VAL A 63 -10.23 -6.25 -5.57
N SER A 64 -10.23 -5.83 -4.32
CA SER A 64 -9.05 -5.75 -3.46
C SER A 64 -9.32 -6.50 -2.17
N PHE A 65 -8.35 -7.28 -1.74
CA PHE A 65 -8.30 -8.01 -0.48
C PHE A 65 -7.14 -7.45 0.33
N THR A 66 -7.38 -7.01 1.55
CA THR A 66 -6.33 -6.50 2.43
C THR A 66 -6.50 -7.12 3.81
N LEU A 67 -5.59 -8.03 4.15
CA LEU A 67 -5.48 -8.56 5.51
C LEU A 67 -4.56 -7.63 6.30
N VAL A 68 -5.02 -7.20 7.47
CA VAL A 68 -4.27 -6.33 8.38
C VAL A 68 -4.20 -6.98 9.75
N LEU A 69 -3.01 -6.99 10.34
CA LEU A 69 -2.78 -7.41 11.71
C LEU A 69 -3.00 -6.23 12.67
N GLU A 70 -3.94 -6.36 13.58
CA GLU A 70 -4.24 -5.39 14.62
C GLU A 70 -3.29 -5.60 15.80
N ARG A 71 -2.16 -4.93 15.77
CA ARG A 71 -1.16 -4.99 16.82
C ARG A 71 -0.41 -3.66 16.99
N ASP A 72 0.05 -3.41 18.18
CA ASP A 72 0.90 -2.26 18.47
C ASP A 72 2.29 -2.41 17.82
N PRO A 73 2.96 -1.30 17.52
CA PRO A 73 4.37 -1.29 17.14
C PRO A 73 5.23 -1.99 18.20
N ILE A 74 6.22 -2.78 17.75
CA ILE A 74 7.13 -3.52 18.64
C ILE A 74 8.51 -2.88 18.63
N LEU A 75 9.17 -2.92 19.77
CA LEU A 75 10.58 -2.57 19.90
C LEU A 75 11.42 -3.78 19.44
N GLU A 76 12.24 -3.60 18.41
CA GLU A 76 13.06 -4.65 17.81
C GLU A 76 14.46 -4.73 18.44
N GLY A 77 14.88 -3.66 19.10
CA GLY A 77 16.12 -3.60 19.89
C GLY A 77 17.39 -3.86 19.05
N ASP A 78 18.12 -4.91 19.41
CA ASP A 78 19.35 -5.32 18.71
C ASP A 78 19.14 -5.89 17.29
N LYS A 79 17.87 -6.03 16.88
CA LYS A 79 17.42 -6.47 15.56
C LYS A 79 16.57 -5.42 14.85
N ALA A 80 16.73 -4.13 15.23
CA ALA A 80 16.00 -3.02 14.61
C ALA A 80 16.14 -3.05 13.09
N GLY A 81 15.01 -3.07 12.38
CA GLY A 81 14.88 -3.29 10.95
C GLY A 81 14.34 -4.67 10.55
N LEU A 82 14.12 -5.61 11.48
CA LEU A 82 13.53 -6.93 11.19
C LEU A 82 12.20 -6.80 10.45
N THR A 83 11.31 -5.94 10.92
CA THR A 83 9.99 -5.75 10.30
C THR A 83 10.06 -5.26 8.86
N THR A 84 11.14 -4.60 8.44
CA THR A 84 11.31 -4.17 7.05
C THR A 84 11.55 -5.35 6.09
N PHE A 85 12.03 -6.48 6.59
CA PHE A 85 12.30 -7.67 5.77
C PHE A 85 11.12 -8.63 5.67
N ILE A 86 10.20 -8.61 6.63
CA ILE A 86 9.12 -9.60 6.73
C ILE A 86 8.31 -9.72 5.43
N GLY A 87 7.88 -8.58 4.87
CA GLY A 87 7.08 -8.57 3.65
C GLY A 87 7.80 -9.18 2.46
N GLU A 88 9.02 -8.73 2.19
CA GLU A 88 9.86 -9.25 1.10
C GLU A 88 10.18 -10.75 1.29
N MET A 89 10.43 -11.17 2.52
CA MET A 89 10.67 -12.57 2.84
C MET A 89 9.45 -13.46 2.63
N MET A 90 8.24 -12.95 2.90
CA MET A 90 6.98 -13.66 2.58
C MET A 90 6.77 -13.80 1.06
N MET A 91 7.17 -12.78 0.30
CA MET A 91 7.12 -12.77 -1.16
C MET A 91 8.29 -13.54 -1.82
N GLY A 92 9.23 -14.05 -1.04
CA GLY A 92 10.41 -14.80 -1.51
C GLY A 92 10.10 -16.18 -2.10
N GLY A 93 8.83 -16.60 -2.11
CA GLY A 93 8.34 -17.86 -2.61
C GLY A 93 7.50 -18.62 -1.58
N THR A 94 6.79 -19.62 -2.04
CA THR A 94 5.92 -20.46 -1.23
C THR A 94 6.30 -21.94 -1.37
N LYS A 95 5.65 -22.81 -0.59
CA LYS A 95 5.80 -24.27 -0.75
C LYS A 95 5.35 -24.76 -2.13
N ASN A 96 4.46 -24.02 -2.78
CA ASN A 96 3.83 -24.41 -4.04
C ASN A 96 4.43 -23.70 -5.25
N ARG A 97 5.14 -22.57 -5.04
CA ARG A 97 5.64 -21.69 -6.11
C ARG A 97 7.00 -21.12 -5.74
N THR A 98 7.94 -21.15 -6.67
CA THR A 98 9.15 -20.33 -6.56
C THR A 98 8.76 -18.85 -6.67
N LYS A 99 9.68 -17.96 -6.27
CA LYS A 99 9.49 -16.51 -6.43
C LYS A 99 9.14 -16.14 -7.87
N ASP A 100 9.92 -16.64 -8.84
CA ASP A 100 9.71 -16.35 -10.26
C ASP A 100 8.35 -16.84 -10.78
N GLN A 101 7.89 -18.02 -10.33
CA GLN A 101 6.56 -18.53 -10.67
C GLN A 101 5.45 -17.67 -10.06
N LEU A 102 5.62 -17.24 -8.80
CA LEU A 102 4.67 -16.35 -8.14
C LEU A 102 4.56 -15.02 -8.88
N ASP A 103 5.70 -14.39 -9.19
CA ASP A 103 5.77 -13.13 -9.92
C ASP A 103 5.12 -13.26 -11.32
N GLN A 104 5.44 -14.33 -12.08
CA GLN A 104 4.84 -14.59 -13.39
C GLN A 104 3.32 -14.79 -13.35
N GLU A 105 2.79 -15.52 -12.35
CA GLU A 105 1.35 -15.72 -12.21
C GLU A 105 0.62 -14.43 -11.86
N ILE A 106 1.22 -13.57 -11.01
CA ILE A 106 0.69 -12.23 -10.66
C ILE A 106 0.65 -11.35 -11.91
N ASP A 107 1.76 -11.27 -12.64
CA ASP A 107 1.89 -10.43 -13.83
C ASP A 107 0.96 -10.90 -14.96
N PHE A 108 0.81 -12.21 -15.14
CA PHE A 108 -0.05 -12.78 -16.18
C PHE A 108 -1.52 -12.36 -16.05
N ILE A 109 -2.02 -12.22 -14.83
CA ILE A 109 -3.40 -11.79 -14.59
C ILE A 109 -3.52 -10.27 -14.36
N GLY A 110 -2.41 -9.53 -14.47
CA GLY A 110 -2.39 -8.08 -14.20
C GLY A 110 -2.82 -7.72 -12.78
N ALA A 111 -2.48 -8.58 -11.82
CA ALA A 111 -2.77 -8.39 -10.41
C ALA A 111 -1.64 -7.63 -9.70
N SER A 112 -1.94 -7.19 -8.47
CA SER A 112 -0.92 -6.75 -7.53
C SER A 112 -1.04 -7.59 -6.27
N LEU A 113 0.09 -8.08 -5.76
CA LEU A 113 0.19 -8.78 -4.49
C LEU A 113 1.41 -8.22 -3.73
N SER A 114 1.24 -7.89 -2.47
CA SER A 114 2.30 -7.38 -1.62
C SER A 114 2.10 -7.82 -0.18
N ALA A 115 3.20 -7.95 0.53
CA ALA A 115 3.20 -8.24 1.96
C ALA A 115 4.05 -7.23 2.72
N SER A 116 3.74 -7.05 3.99
CA SER A 116 4.52 -6.27 4.95
C SER A 116 4.52 -6.98 6.30
N ALA A 117 5.17 -6.40 7.30
CA ALA A 117 5.14 -6.95 8.65
C ALA A 117 3.73 -6.99 9.29
N THR A 118 2.80 -6.19 8.80
CA THR A 118 1.46 -6.05 9.40
C THR A 118 0.32 -6.22 8.42
N SER A 119 0.59 -6.48 7.15
CA SER A 119 -0.47 -6.63 6.16
C SER A 119 -0.05 -7.49 4.97
N VAL A 120 -1.05 -8.11 4.34
CA VAL A 120 -0.93 -8.71 3.01
C VAL A 120 -2.07 -8.17 2.17
N SER A 121 -1.75 -7.60 1.00
CA SER A 121 -2.72 -6.97 0.11
C SER A 121 -2.65 -7.56 -1.27
N ALA A 122 -3.82 -7.85 -1.85
CA ALA A 122 -3.95 -8.36 -3.20
C ALA A 122 -5.06 -7.60 -3.95
N SER A 123 -4.88 -7.32 -5.23
CA SER A 123 -5.92 -6.74 -6.06
C SER A 123 -5.84 -7.21 -7.50
N SER A 124 -6.99 -7.35 -8.15
CA SER A 124 -7.09 -7.74 -9.55
C SER A 124 -8.40 -7.24 -10.18
N LEU A 125 -8.55 -7.51 -11.49
CA LEU A 125 -9.89 -7.45 -12.10
C LEU A 125 -10.77 -8.54 -11.48
N LYS A 126 -12.09 -8.29 -11.38
CA LYS A 126 -13.07 -9.22 -10.83
C LYS A 126 -12.96 -10.62 -11.43
N LYS A 127 -12.78 -10.74 -12.74
CA LYS A 127 -12.64 -12.05 -13.44
C LYS A 127 -11.47 -12.91 -12.93
N HIS A 128 -10.50 -12.31 -12.24
CA HIS A 128 -9.32 -12.98 -11.68
C HIS A 128 -9.34 -13.04 -10.14
N GLN A 129 -10.47 -12.67 -9.50
CA GLN A 129 -10.57 -12.59 -8.03
C GLN A 129 -10.19 -13.92 -7.34
N GLY A 130 -10.67 -15.05 -7.84
CA GLY A 130 -10.34 -16.36 -7.27
C GLY A 130 -8.85 -16.68 -7.36
N LYS A 131 -8.21 -16.36 -8.50
CA LYS A 131 -6.79 -16.60 -8.69
C LYS A 131 -5.91 -15.71 -7.82
N VAL A 132 -6.22 -14.42 -7.71
CA VAL A 132 -5.43 -13.53 -6.86
C VAL A 132 -5.59 -13.87 -5.38
N LEU A 133 -6.78 -14.32 -4.95
CA LEU A 133 -7.01 -14.78 -3.58
C LEU A 133 -6.26 -16.08 -3.29
N GLU A 134 -6.19 -17.02 -4.24
CA GLU A 134 -5.36 -18.22 -4.15
C GLU A 134 -3.88 -17.88 -3.94
N LEU A 135 -3.34 -16.94 -4.74
CA LEU A 135 -1.94 -16.50 -4.62
C LEU A 135 -1.69 -15.80 -3.28
N MET A 136 -2.62 -14.92 -2.84
CA MET A 136 -2.54 -14.28 -1.53
C MET A 136 -2.56 -15.29 -0.38
N ALA A 137 -3.43 -16.29 -0.45
CA ALA A 137 -3.51 -17.36 0.54
C ALA A 137 -2.23 -18.21 0.57
N ASP A 138 -1.64 -18.48 -0.58
CA ASP A 138 -0.39 -19.24 -0.67
C ASP A 138 0.79 -18.47 -0.04
N VAL A 139 0.93 -17.17 -0.32
CA VAL A 139 1.91 -16.30 0.35
C VAL A 139 1.66 -16.21 1.85
N LEU A 140 0.38 -16.14 2.27
CA LEU A 140 0.02 -15.98 3.66
C LEU A 140 0.23 -17.27 4.48
N PHE A 141 -0.08 -18.44 3.92
CA PHE A 141 -0.09 -19.70 4.70
C PHE A 141 1.11 -20.61 4.43
N ASN A 142 1.80 -20.44 3.32
CA ASN A 142 2.86 -21.34 2.86
C ASN A 142 4.19 -20.65 2.53
N PRO A 143 4.59 -19.51 3.16
CA PRO A 143 5.87 -18.88 2.84
C PRO A 143 7.04 -19.80 3.20
N VAL A 144 8.12 -19.78 2.40
CA VAL A 144 9.30 -20.66 2.64
C VAL A 144 10.51 -19.94 3.21
N PHE A 145 10.56 -18.63 3.19
CA PHE A 145 11.64 -17.79 3.73
C PHE A 145 13.05 -18.26 3.29
N PRO A 146 13.43 -18.09 2.00
CA PRO A 146 14.74 -18.53 1.52
C PRO A 146 15.87 -17.73 2.18
N GLU A 147 16.91 -18.39 2.68
CA GLU A 147 18.08 -17.71 3.29
C GLU A 147 18.82 -16.82 2.29
N THR A 148 18.86 -17.24 1.03
CA THR A 148 19.46 -16.45 -0.07
C THR A 148 18.74 -15.11 -0.27
N GLU A 149 17.43 -15.05 -0.12
CA GLU A 149 16.68 -13.79 -0.17
C GLU A 149 16.97 -12.92 1.06
N LEU A 150 17.09 -13.49 2.26
CA LEU A 150 17.45 -12.74 3.46
C LEU A 150 18.84 -12.09 3.29
N GLU A 151 19.84 -12.82 2.83
CA GLU A 151 21.19 -12.28 2.64
C GLU A 151 21.20 -11.18 1.55
N LYS A 152 20.44 -11.34 0.49
CA LYS A 152 20.25 -10.32 -0.55
C LYS A 152 19.61 -9.04 0.04
N LEU A 153 18.53 -9.17 0.82
CA LEU A 153 17.87 -8.05 1.48
C LEU A 153 18.77 -7.34 2.49
N LYS A 154 19.55 -8.10 3.28
CA LYS A 154 20.55 -7.54 4.21
C LYS A 154 21.59 -6.73 3.44
N LYS A 155 22.13 -7.26 2.34
CA LYS A 155 23.10 -6.54 1.50
C LYS A 155 22.52 -5.26 0.92
N GLN A 156 21.30 -5.29 0.43
CA GLN A 156 20.61 -4.10 -0.09
C GLN A 156 20.40 -3.06 1.02
N SER A 157 19.96 -3.49 2.19
CA SER A 157 19.77 -2.62 3.35
C SER A 157 21.08 -1.98 3.83
N LEU A 158 22.16 -2.76 3.92
CA LEU A 158 23.48 -2.23 4.28
C LEU A 158 23.99 -1.20 3.27
N THR A 159 23.76 -1.43 1.97
CA THR A 159 24.08 -0.45 0.92
C THR A 159 23.25 0.83 1.10
N GLY A 160 21.93 0.71 1.36
CA GLY A 160 21.07 1.85 1.62
C GLY A 160 21.49 2.65 2.85
N LEU A 161 21.86 1.98 3.94
CA LEU A 161 22.38 2.63 5.14
C LEU A 161 23.70 3.38 4.87
N ALA A 162 24.59 2.80 4.08
CA ALA A 162 25.86 3.43 3.70
C ALA A 162 25.64 4.69 2.85
N THR A 163 24.72 4.64 1.86
CA THR A 163 24.43 5.80 1.00
C THR A 163 23.74 6.95 1.74
N THR A 164 22.95 6.65 2.79
CA THR A 164 22.25 7.66 3.58
C THR A 164 22.98 8.09 4.85
N LYS A 165 24.21 7.59 5.05
CA LYS A 165 24.99 7.85 6.26
C LYS A 165 25.24 9.34 6.49
N ASP A 166 25.64 10.05 5.44
CA ASP A 166 26.01 11.46 5.46
C ASP A 166 24.91 12.37 4.87
N ASP A 167 23.72 11.81 4.60
CA ASP A 167 22.58 12.58 4.11
C ASP A 167 21.94 13.39 5.23
N PRO A 168 21.91 14.75 5.13
CA PRO A 168 21.39 15.59 6.21
C PRO A 168 19.92 15.34 6.55
N GLN A 169 19.08 15.00 5.55
CA GLN A 169 17.66 14.73 5.76
C GLN A 169 17.45 13.42 6.52
N ALA A 170 18.21 12.37 6.15
CA ALA A 170 18.17 11.08 6.84
C ALA A 170 18.67 11.20 8.29
N ILE A 171 19.75 11.97 8.51
CA ILE A 171 20.27 12.26 9.86
C ILE A 171 19.22 13.02 10.69
N SER A 172 18.66 14.09 10.16
CA SER A 172 17.64 14.89 10.82
C SER A 172 16.41 14.06 11.20
N SER A 173 15.93 13.20 10.28
CA SER A 173 14.78 12.33 10.52
C SER A 173 15.05 11.30 11.63
N ARG A 174 16.24 10.67 11.65
CA ARG A 174 16.62 9.73 12.72
C ARG A 174 16.73 10.44 14.07
N LEU A 175 17.38 11.59 14.09
CA LEU A 175 17.56 12.38 15.31
C LEU A 175 16.22 12.85 15.87
N SER A 176 15.34 13.37 15.03
CA SER A 176 14.01 13.85 15.42
C SER A 176 13.18 12.73 16.08
N ARG A 177 13.15 11.54 15.50
CA ARG A 177 12.45 10.38 16.09
C ARG A 177 13.06 9.99 17.42
N ALA A 178 14.39 9.91 17.53
CA ALA A 178 15.06 9.57 18.76
C ALA A 178 14.85 10.61 19.87
N VAL A 179 14.75 11.89 19.53
CA VAL A 179 14.46 12.97 20.50
C VAL A 179 13.01 12.97 20.94
N LEU A 180 12.07 12.76 20.00
CA LEU A 180 10.64 12.80 20.31
C LEU A 180 10.17 11.58 21.09
N PHE A 181 10.64 10.38 20.75
CA PHE A 181 10.14 9.13 21.30
C PHE A 181 11.12 8.41 22.23
N GLY A 182 12.40 8.77 22.18
CA GLY A 182 13.46 8.01 22.86
C GLY A 182 13.96 6.82 22.04
N LYS A 183 15.24 6.47 22.20
CA LYS A 183 15.88 5.37 21.43
C LYS A 183 15.34 3.98 21.76
N ASN A 184 14.74 3.82 22.95
CA ASN A 184 14.15 2.56 23.42
C ASN A 184 12.63 2.52 23.21
N HIS A 185 12.15 3.15 22.15
CA HIS A 185 10.74 3.18 21.77
C HIS A 185 10.62 2.74 20.30
N PRO A 186 9.58 1.99 19.89
CA PRO A 186 9.42 1.51 18.51
C PRO A 186 9.51 2.59 17.42
N TYR A 187 9.06 3.81 17.74
CA TYR A 187 9.14 4.95 16.80
C TYR A 187 10.46 5.71 16.86
N GLY A 188 11.25 5.53 17.92
CA GLY A 188 12.51 6.23 18.13
C GLY A 188 13.74 5.39 17.85
N GLU A 189 13.63 4.06 17.82
CA GLU A 189 14.72 3.18 17.41
C GLU A 189 15.06 3.36 15.93
N SER A 190 16.26 3.01 15.56
CA SER A 190 16.74 3.13 14.18
C SER A 190 17.53 1.91 13.77
N GLN A 191 17.25 1.42 12.57
CA GLN A 191 18.06 0.39 11.94
C GLN A 191 19.49 0.87 11.75
N THR A 192 20.46 0.02 12.06
CA THR A 192 21.88 0.26 11.92
C THR A 192 22.55 -0.89 11.15
N GLU A 193 23.80 -0.71 10.77
CA GLU A 193 24.59 -1.81 10.18
C GLU A 193 24.67 -3.01 11.13
N GLN A 194 24.88 -2.78 12.43
CA GLN A 194 24.97 -3.84 13.41
C GLN A 194 23.64 -4.56 13.59
N THR A 195 22.54 -3.84 13.78
CA THR A 195 21.21 -4.46 13.95
C THR A 195 20.79 -5.25 12.71
N THR A 196 21.09 -4.74 11.50
CA THR A 196 20.85 -5.45 10.23
C THR A 196 21.63 -6.78 10.17
N LYS A 197 22.89 -6.80 10.58
CA LYS A 197 23.72 -8.02 10.62
C LYS A 197 23.21 -9.05 11.64
N ASN A 198 22.65 -8.60 12.75
CA ASN A 198 22.11 -9.46 13.80
C ASN A 198 20.83 -10.21 13.42
N ILE A 199 20.09 -9.74 12.39
CA ILE A 199 18.85 -10.38 11.96
C ILE A 199 19.16 -11.76 11.35
N THR A 200 18.47 -12.79 11.83
CA THR A 200 18.60 -14.17 11.37
C THR A 200 17.32 -14.67 10.68
N LEU A 201 17.43 -15.77 9.97
CA LEU A 201 16.27 -16.43 9.38
C LEU A 201 15.27 -16.92 10.44
N ASP A 202 15.77 -17.33 11.60
CA ASP A 202 14.91 -17.76 12.71
C ASP A 202 14.11 -16.61 13.30
N ASP A 203 14.65 -15.38 13.30
CA ASP A 203 13.91 -14.20 13.73
C ASP A 203 12.73 -13.90 12.77
N VAL A 204 12.95 -14.02 11.47
CA VAL A 204 11.90 -13.87 10.45
C VAL A 204 10.80 -14.91 10.67
N LYS A 205 11.17 -16.19 10.84
CA LYS A 205 10.23 -17.28 11.09
C LYS A 205 9.47 -17.08 12.40
N ALA A 206 10.18 -16.71 13.47
CA ALA A 206 9.57 -16.46 14.78
C ALA A 206 8.57 -15.30 14.73
N TYR A 207 8.93 -14.21 14.03
CA TYR A 207 8.01 -13.10 13.81
C TYR A 207 6.72 -13.55 13.10
N TYR A 208 6.86 -14.24 11.97
CA TYR A 208 5.70 -14.73 11.21
C TYR A 208 4.84 -15.67 12.07
N GLN A 209 5.45 -16.64 12.76
CA GLN A 209 4.73 -17.57 13.62
C GLN A 209 4.02 -16.90 14.79
N THR A 210 4.55 -15.80 15.30
CA THR A 210 3.97 -15.08 16.43
C THR A 210 2.80 -14.20 16.02
N TYR A 211 2.96 -13.45 14.92
CA TYR A 211 2.04 -12.35 14.62
C TYR A 211 1.04 -12.63 13.50
N PHE A 212 1.32 -13.54 12.55
CA PHE A 212 0.35 -13.85 11.49
C PHE A 212 -0.69 -14.84 12.00
N LYS A 213 -1.63 -14.32 12.80
CA LYS A 213 -2.72 -15.09 13.43
C LYS A 213 -4.08 -14.50 13.09
N PRO A 214 -5.10 -15.34 12.80
CA PRO A 214 -6.42 -14.84 12.39
C PRO A 214 -7.17 -14.07 13.49
N ASN A 215 -6.92 -14.36 14.76
CA ASN A 215 -7.60 -13.75 15.89
C ASN A 215 -7.15 -12.31 16.21
N ILE A 216 -6.04 -11.86 15.64
CA ILE A 216 -5.55 -10.47 15.70
C ILE A 216 -5.55 -9.81 14.32
N ALA A 217 -6.27 -10.39 13.37
CA ALA A 217 -6.33 -9.88 12.01
C ALA A 217 -7.77 -9.54 11.62
N TYR A 218 -7.87 -8.66 10.63
CA TYR A 218 -9.10 -8.47 9.87
C TYR A 218 -8.81 -8.44 8.38
N LEU A 219 -9.78 -8.87 7.59
CA LEU A 219 -9.72 -8.86 6.13
C LEU A 219 -10.71 -7.81 5.62
N ALA A 220 -10.22 -6.79 4.93
CA ALA A 220 -11.03 -5.84 4.20
C ALA A 220 -11.14 -6.27 2.73
N ILE A 221 -12.36 -6.41 2.23
CA ILE A 221 -12.66 -6.75 0.84
C ILE A 221 -13.41 -5.56 0.24
N VAL A 222 -12.83 -4.95 -0.80
CA VAL A 222 -13.41 -3.75 -1.42
C VAL A 222 -13.47 -3.95 -2.93
N GLY A 223 -14.61 -3.73 -3.53
CA GLY A 223 -14.75 -3.78 -4.99
C GLY A 223 -16.07 -4.30 -5.50
N ASP A 224 -16.07 -4.82 -6.72
CA ASP A 224 -17.23 -5.42 -7.36
C ASP A 224 -17.48 -6.85 -6.83
N ILE A 225 -17.81 -6.93 -5.57
CA ILE A 225 -18.07 -8.17 -4.83
C ILE A 225 -19.11 -7.84 -3.74
N ASP A 226 -20.00 -8.75 -3.44
CA ASP A 226 -20.92 -8.62 -2.32
C ASP A 226 -20.61 -9.67 -1.23
N LYS A 227 -21.30 -9.55 -0.09
CA LYS A 227 -21.07 -10.39 1.07
C LYS A 227 -21.31 -11.88 0.82
N ALA A 228 -22.26 -12.21 -0.06
CA ALA A 228 -22.58 -13.62 -0.35
C ALA A 228 -21.49 -14.27 -1.22
N GLU A 229 -20.81 -13.46 -2.03
CA GLU A 229 -19.70 -13.88 -2.90
C GLU A 229 -18.37 -13.89 -2.15
N ALA A 230 -18.20 -13.06 -1.11
CA ALA A 230 -17.02 -12.91 -0.26
C ALA A 230 -16.91 -14.02 0.79
#